data_89b4fb94e517503058540b61025cdaa8
#
_entry.id   89b4fb94e517503058540b61025cdaa8
#
_cell.length_a   1.000
_cell.length_b   1.000
_cell.length_c   1.000
_cell.angle_alpha   90.00
_cell.angle_beta   90.00
_cell.angle_gamma   90.00
#
_symmetry.space_group_name_H-M   'P 1'
#
loop_
_entity.id
_entity.type
_entity.pdbx_description
1 polymer ?
#
loop_
_entity_poly.entity_id
_entity_poly.type
_entity_poly.pdbx_seq_one_letter_code
_entity_poly.pdbx_strand_id
1 'polypeptide(L)'
;MKTTQTKANPQGKGLVPVVNLWHTFQPVTIEKKSTGQLFAEYFTSLLILSAEFRFKPVQGAVYFLYLKEQGWMLSLIEPERWSREQRGEYFGSCQLQEDMTWSINRDDEEPSSPGIDEALNEFYHQMVSHLDSEKPLIEILPFYLDELPYYRRMAATGLARSMRYSFGEQALLHKPSNNVLSSLRLA
;
A
#
# COMPACT_ATOMS: atom_id res chain seq x y z
N MET A 1 21.83 45.62 -15.28
CA MET A 1 21.18 44.28 -15.17
C MET A 1 21.21 43.85 -13.72
N LYS A 2 20.08 43.87 -13.02
CA LYS A 2 20.00 43.40 -11.63
C LYS A 2 19.74 41.88 -11.65
N THR A 3 20.72 41.13 -11.21
CA THR A 3 20.61 39.66 -11.00
C THR A 3 19.70 39.42 -9.81
N THR A 4 18.51 38.89 -10.06
CA THR A 4 17.57 38.49 -9.02
C THR A 4 18.13 37.22 -8.36
N GLN A 5 18.75 37.40 -7.21
CA GLN A 5 19.10 36.23 -6.34
C GLN A 5 17.80 35.56 -5.90
N THR A 6 17.57 34.36 -6.39
CA THR A 6 16.52 33.49 -5.91
C THR A 6 16.80 33.21 -4.43
N LYS A 7 15.95 33.70 -3.53
CA LYS A 7 16.03 33.38 -2.10
C LYS A 7 16.00 31.88 -1.93
N ALA A 8 17.07 31.31 -1.41
CA ALA A 8 17.11 29.90 -1.03
C ALA A 8 15.95 29.61 -0.06
N ASN A 9 15.23 28.50 -0.30
CA ASN A 9 14.16 28.05 0.58
C ASN A 9 14.73 27.88 2.00
N PRO A 10 14.20 28.57 3.02
CA PRO A 10 14.75 28.53 4.37
C PRO A 10 14.77 27.14 5.03
N GLN A 11 14.09 26.16 4.46
CA GLN A 11 14.12 24.78 4.92
C GLN A 11 15.18 23.91 4.21
N GLY A 12 16.00 24.46 3.32
CA GLY A 12 17.07 23.73 2.63
C GLY A 12 16.60 22.59 1.69
N LYS A 13 15.30 22.44 1.50
CA LYS A 13 14.70 21.42 0.64
C LYS A 13 14.20 22.08 -0.64
N GLY A 14 15.04 22.08 -1.69
CA GLY A 14 14.61 22.53 -3.01
C GLY A 14 13.50 21.62 -3.59
N LEU A 15 12.76 22.16 -4.58
CA LEU A 15 11.74 21.39 -5.33
C LEU A 15 12.30 20.11 -5.99
N VAL A 16 13.58 20.13 -6.37
CA VAL A 16 14.25 18.99 -7.05
C VAL A 16 14.22 17.70 -6.22
N PRO A 17 14.54 17.70 -4.91
CA PRO A 17 14.41 16.47 -4.09
C PRO A 17 12.98 15.97 -3.99
N VAL A 18 11.99 16.86 -3.93
CA VAL A 18 10.57 16.47 -3.87
C VAL A 18 10.12 15.86 -5.20
N VAL A 19 10.51 16.44 -6.33
CA VAL A 19 10.20 15.91 -7.67
C VAL A 19 10.88 14.56 -7.89
N ASN A 20 12.15 14.41 -7.52
CA ASN A 20 12.86 13.14 -7.61
C ASN A 20 12.23 12.07 -6.71
N LEU A 21 11.80 12.44 -5.51
CA LEU A 21 11.10 11.53 -4.61
C LEU A 21 9.74 11.10 -5.20
N TRP A 22 9.02 12.04 -5.81
CA TRP A 22 7.77 11.76 -6.51
C TRP A 22 7.94 10.75 -7.65
N HIS A 23 9.01 10.89 -8.43
CA HIS A 23 9.32 9.93 -9.51
C HIS A 23 9.63 8.53 -8.99
N THR A 24 10.21 8.39 -7.80
CA THR A 24 10.50 7.08 -7.18
C THR A 24 9.22 6.32 -6.77
N PHE A 25 8.07 6.98 -6.64
CA PHE A 25 6.78 6.38 -6.30
C PHE A 25 5.83 6.32 -7.51
N GLN A 26 6.40 6.21 -8.70
CA GLN A 26 5.61 5.93 -9.90
C GLN A 26 5.76 4.47 -10.30
N PRO A 27 4.69 3.83 -10.80
CA PRO A 27 4.81 2.50 -11.37
C PRO A 27 5.75 2.55 -12.58
N VAL A 28 6.73 1.67 -12.59
CA VAL A 28 7.71 1.55 -13.70
C VAL A 28 7.16 0.63 -14.77
N THR A 29 6.55 -0.49 -14.34
CA THR A 29 5.96 -1.49 -15.22
C THR A 29 4.60 -1.89 -14.66
N ILE A 30 3.59 -1.99 -15.52
CA ILE A 30 2.26 -2.47 -15.15
C ILE A 30 1.94 -3.64 -16.06
N GLU A 31 1.87 -4.84 -15.49
CA GLU A 31 1.51 -6.05 -16.20
C GLU A 31 0.00 -6.22 -16.27
N LYS A 32 -0.48 -6.90 -17.31
CA LYS A 32 -1.89 -7.24 -17.46
C LYS A 32 -2.24 -8.38 -16.47
N LYS A 33 -3.10 -8.07 -15.49
CA LYS A 33 -3.52 -8.99 -14.42
C LYS A 33 -5.03 -9.26 -14.55
N SER A 34 -5.48 -10.38 -14.01
CA SER A 34 -6.93 -10.63 -13.86
C SER A 34 -7.53 -9.69 -12.82
N THR A 35 -8.85 -9.47 -12.87
CA THR A 35 -9.55 -8.63 -11.88
C THR A 35 -9.34 -9.14 -10.45
N GLY A 36 -9.38 -10.48 -10.25
CA GLY A 36 -9.13 -11.08 -8.94
C GLY A 36 -7.72 -10.81 -8.41
N GLN A 37 -6.71 -10.92 -9.26
CA GLN A 37 -5.33 -10.59 -8.89
C GLN A 37 -5.18 -9.11 -8.53
N LEU A 38 -5.79 -8.19 -9.29
CA LEU A 38 -5.75 -6.77 -8.98
C LEU A 38 -6.34 -6.45 -7.61
N PHE A 39 -7.47 -7.08 -7.26
CA PHE A 39 -8.06 -6.87 -5.93
C PHE A 39 -7.25 -7.51 -4.82
N ALA A 40 -6.69 -8.70 -5.03
CA ALA A 40 -5.82 -9.34 -4.05
C ALA A 40 -4.59 -8.47 -3.74
N GLU A 41 -3.93 -7.97 -4.77
CA GLU A 41 -2.79 -7.06 -4.61
C GLU A 41 -3.19 -5.71 -4.00
N TYR A 42 -4.36 -5.20 -4.35
CA TYR A 42 -4.90 -3.98 -3.76
C TYR A 42 -5.14 -4.13 -2.27
N PHE A 43 -5.81 -5.21 -1.84
CA PHE A 43 -6.05 -5.48 -0.42
C PHE A 43 -4.73 -5.69 0.34
N THR A 44 -3.82 -6.48 -0.21
CA THR A 44 -2.48 -6.69 0.36
C THR A 44 -1.75 -5.36 0.54
N SER A 45 -1.79 -4.51 -0.50
CA SER A 45 -1.15 -3.20 -0.45
C SER A 45 -1.79 -2.27 0.59
N LEU A 46 -3.12 -2.29 0.71
CA LEU A 46 -3.82 -1.50 1.72
C LEU A 46 -3.52 -1.98 3.14
N LEU A 47 -3.41 -3.30 3.36
CA LEU A 47 -3.01 -3.86 4.65
C LEU A 47 -1.64 -3.31 5.07
N ILE A 48 -0.66 -3.36 4.17
CA ILE A 48 0.69 -2.84 4.45
C ILE A 48 0.69 -1.33 4.63
N LEU A 49 -0.10 -0.59 3.87
CA LEU A 49 -0.25 0.86 4.03
C LEU A 49 -1.00 1.24 5.31
N SER A 50 -1.82 0.36 5.87
CA SER A 50 -2.43 0.57 7.19
C SER A 50 -1.42 0.42 8.33
N ALA A 51 -0.34 -0.35 8.11
CA ALA A 51 0.71 -0.56 9.10
C ALA A 51 1.47 0.73 9.44
N GLU A 52 1.94 0.85 10.69
CA GLU A 52 2.80 1.95 11.08
C GLU A 52 4.22 1.74 10.53
N PHE A 53 4.75 2.76 9.83
CA PHE A 53 6.17 2.87 9.46
C PHE A 53 6.55 4.33 9.18
N ARG A 54 7.86 4.65 9.36
CA ARG A 54 8.38 6.03 9.24
C ARG A 54 9.58 6.15 8.31
N PHE A 55 9.89 5.10 7.57
CA PHE A 55 10.97 5.06 6.58
C PHE A 55 10.42 5.18 5.16
N LYS A 56 11.30 5.48 4.21
CA LYS A 56 10.99 5.49 2.79
C LYS A 56 11.02 4.04 2.27
N PRO A 57 9.89 3.48 1.78
CA PRO A 57 9.93 2.20 1.08
C PRO A 57 10.74 2.30 -0.23
N VAL A 58 11.49 1.25 -0.51
CA VAL A 58 12.29 1.11 -1.74
C VAL A 58 11.77 -0.11 -2.48
N GLN A 59 11.55 0.03 -3.79
CA GLN A 59 11.14 -1.08 -4.65
C GLN A 59 12.15 -2.22 -4.58
N GLY A 60 11.68 -3.45 -4.50
CA GLY A 60 12.49 -4.66 -4.40
C GLY A 60 13.15 -4.91 -3.04
N ALA A 61 13.13 -3.96 -2.11
CA ALA A 61 13.65 -4.19 -0.75
C ALA A 61 12.65 -5.01 0.08
N VAL A 62 13.18 -5.86 0.96
CA VAL A 62 12.40 -6.72 1.86
C VAL A 62 12.14 -6.00 3.17
N TYR A 63 10.91 -6.10 3.64
CA TYR A 63 10.40 -5.59 4.91
C TYR A 63 9.67 -6.70 5.65
N PHE A 64 9.36 -6.50 6.93
CA PHE A 64 8.74 -7.51 7.78
C PHE A 64 7.50 -6.93 8.44
N LEU A 65 6.37 -7.61 8.28
CA LEU A 65 5.07 -7.19 8.81
C LEU A 65 4.79 -7.91 10.13
N TYR A 66 4.46 -7.14 11.14
CA TYR A 66 4.16 -7.60 12.49
C TYR A 66 2.80 -7.09 12.95
N LEU A 67 2.10 -7.91 13.72
CA LEU A 67 0.92 -7.51 14.46
C LEU A 67 1.31 -7.20 15.91
N LYS A 68 0.99 -6.00 16.38
CA LYS A 68 1.12 -5.55 17.77
C LYS A 68 -0.25 -5.27 18.37
N GLU A 69 -0.30 -5.04 19.68
CA GLU A 69 -1.53 -4.62 20.36
C GLU A 69 -2.16 -3.36 19.75
N GLN A 70 -1.34 -2.46 19.19
CA GLN A 70 -1.75 -1.19 18.58
C GLN A 70 -2.07 -1.30 17.07
N GLY A 71 -1.97 -2.50 16.49
CA GLY A 71 -2.19 -2.75 15.07
C GLY A 71 -0.94 -3.18 14.29
N TRP A 72 -1.03 -3.12 12.99
CA TRP A 72 0.04 -3.56 12.09
C TRP A 72 1.25 -2.62 12.10
N MET A 73 2.44 -3.20 12.05
CA MET A 73 3.71 -2.47 11.98
C MET A 73 4.60 -3.08 10.89
N LEU A 74 5.11 -2.23 9.98
CA LEU A 74 6.12 -2.60 8.98
C LEU A 74 7.50 -2.22 9.48
N SER A 75 8.45 -3.16 9.45
CA SER A 75 9.80 -3.03 10.01
C SER A 75 10.88 -3.39 8.99
N LEU A 76 12.08 -2.86 9.23
CA LEU A 76 13.33 -3.24 8.55
C LEU A 76 14.06 -4.39 9.26
N ILE A 77 13.61 -4.74 10.46
CA ILE A 77 14.28 -5.71 11.34
C ILE A 77 13.65 -7.08 11.15
N GLU A 78 14.47 -8.06 10.85
CA GLU A 78 14.12 -9.47 10.69
C GLU A 78 13.60 -10.08 12.00
N PRO A 79 12.70 -11.09 11.96
CA PRO A 79 12.14 -11.69 13.17
C PRO A 79 13.19 -12.30 14.11
N GLU A 80 14.28 -12.86 13.58
CA GLU A 80 15.36 -13.49 14.36
C GLU A 80 16.19 -12.48 15.17
N ARG A 81 16.18 -11.20 14.76
CA ARG A 81 16.93 -10.12 15.41
C ARG A 81 16.14 -9.39 16.49
N TRP A 82 14.92 -9.82 16.75
CA TRP A 82 14.00 -9.11 17.62
C TRP A 82 13.23 -10.07 18.52
N SER A 83 13.17 -9.80 19.83
CA SER A 83 12.37 -10.66 20.72
C SER A 83 10.87 -10.51 20.41
N ARG A 84 10.12 -11.59 20.62
CA ARG A 84 8.67 -11.60 20.35
C ARG A 84 7.91 -10.54 21.14
N GLU A 85 8.31 -10.31 22.40
CA GLU A 85 7.69 -9.28 23.25
C GLU A 85 7.86 -7.88 22.68
N GLN A 86 8.96 -7.61 22.00
CA GLN A 86 9.24 -6.28 21.41
C GLN A 86 8.59 -6.10 20.04
N ARG A 87 8.62 -7.13 19.19
CA ARG A 87 8.16 -7.05 17.80
C ARG A 87 6.67 -7.32 17.61
N GLY A 88 6.04 -8.05 18.53
CA GLY A 88 4.73 -8.63 18.34
C GLY A 88 4.77 -9.92 17.51
N GLU A 89 3.67 -10.28 16.91
CA GLU A 89 3.55 -11.49 16.10
C GLU A 89 3.99 -11.22 14.65
N TYR A 90 4.90 -12.04 14.15
CA TYR A 90 5.36 -11.97 12.77
C TYR A 90 4.30 -12.53 11.83
N PHE A 91 4.00 -11.80 10.76
CA PHE A 91 3.01 -12.23 9.77
C PHE A 91 3.66 -12.68 8.46
N GLY A 92 4.69 -11.98 8.00
CA GLY A 92 5.36 -12.33 6.75
C GLY A 92 6.35 -11.27 6.28
N SER A 93 7.15 -11.61 5.29
CA SER A 93 8.02 -10.66 4.61
C SER A 93 7.25 -9.95 3.48
N CYS A 94 7.51 -8.65 3.31
CA CYS A 94 6.81 -7.79 2.37
C CYS A 94 7.77 -7.15 1.40
N GLN A 95 7.33 -6.92 0.17
CA GLN A 95 8.14 -6.26 -0.84
C GLN A 95 7.30 -5.29 -1.67
N LEU A 96 7.80 -4.07 -1.87
CA LEU A 96 7.20 -3.11 -2.78
C LEU A 96 7.62 -3.45 -4.21
N GLN A 97 6.65 -3.71 -5.08
CA GLN A 97 6.84 -4.08 -6.47
C GLN A 97 7.06 -2.85 -7.36
N GLU A 98 7.52 -3.07 -8.58
CA GLU A 98 7.75 -2.01 -9.58
C GLU A 98 6.47 -1.27 -10.00
N ASP A 99 5.33 -1.95 -9.94
CA ASP A 99 4.02 -1.37 -10.20
C ASP A 99 3.39 -0.65 -8.99
N MET A 100 4.15 -0.47 -7.90
CA MET A 100 3.73 0.16 -6.65
C MET A 100 2.71 -0.65 -5.84
N THR A 101 2.44 -1.89 -6.21
CA THR A 101 1.72 -2.85 -5.35
C THR A 101 2.68 -3.47 -4.32
N TRP A 102 2.11 -4.07 -3.29
CA TRP A 102 2.88 -4.81 -2.32
C TRP A 102 2.57 -6.31 -2.40
N SER A 103 3.58 -7.12 -2.23
CA SER A 103 3.43 -8.56 -2.00
C SER A 103 3.76 -8.90 -0.56
N ILE A 104 3.12 -9.95 -0.05
CA ILE A 104 3.46 -10.60 1.22
C ILE A 104 3.85 -12.04 0.90
N ASN A 105 5.02 -12.43 1.38
CA ASN A 105 5.46 -13.82 1.37
C ASN A 105 5.36 -14.35 2.80
N ARG A 106 4.60 -15.42 2.96
CA ARG A 106 4.41 -16.12 4.22
C ARG A 106 5.11 -17.47 4.14
N ASP A 107 5.60 -17.92 5.26
CA ASP A 107 6.03 -19.30 5.39
C ASP A 107 4.78 -20.16 5.59
N ASP A 108 4.42 -20.96 4.59
CA ASP A 108 3.21 -21.80 4.60
C ASP A 108 3.26 -22.92 5.66
N GLU A 109 4.44 -23.16 6.25
CA GLU A 109 4.63 -24.18 7.31
C GLU A 109 4.23 -23.64 8.70
N GLU A 110 4.17 -22.32 8.91
CA GLU A 110 3.73 -21.75 10.18
C GLU A 110 2.23 -21.38 10.15
N PRO A 111 1.39 -22.03 10.99
CA PRO A 111 -0.01 -21.63 11.10
C PRO A 111 -0.13 -20.21 11.63
N SER A 112 -1.06 -19.44 11.09
CA SER A 112 -1.39 -18.11 11.62
C SER A 112 -1.81 -18.22 13.08
N SER A 113 -1.43 -17.24 13.88
CA SER A 113 -1.99 -17.15 15.24
C SER A 113 -3.45 -16.68 15.18
N PRO A 114 -4.28 -17.04 16.15
CA PRO A 114 -5.67 -16.56 16.23
C PRO A 114 -5.78 -15.03 16.20
N GLY A 115 -4.81 -14.31 16.78
CA GLY A 115 -4.78 -12.85 16.78
C GLY A 115 -4.54 -12.27 15.38
N ILE A 116 -3.67 -12.88 14.59
CA ILE A 116 -3.43 -12.50 13.19
C ILE A 116 -4.69 -12.76 12.36
N ASP A 117 -5.32 -13.91 12.52
CA ASP A 117 -6.52 -14.27 11.76
C ASP A 117 -7.69 -13.33 12.08
N GLU A 118 -7.87 -12.95 13.34
CA GLU A 118 -8.88 -11.97 13.75
C GLU A 118 -8.61 -10.59 13.14
N ALA A 119 -7.37 -10.10 13.22
CA ALA A 119 -6.98 -8.80 12.66
C ALA A 119 -7.12 -8.75 11.13
N LEU A 120 -6.81 -9.85 10.43
CA LEU A 120 -7.00 -9.95 8.98
C LEU A 120 -8.49 -9.98 8.60
N ASN A 121 -9.30 -10.74 9.33
CA ASN A 121 -10.73 -10.80 9.11
C ASN A 121 -11.38 -9.42 9.33
N GLU A 122 -11.03 -8.72 10.39
CA GLU A 122 -11.51 -7.37 10.65
C GLU A 122 -11.13 -6.41 9.52
N PHE A 123 -9.84 -6.40 9.13
CA PHE A 123 -9.36 -5.59 8.00
C PHE A 123 -10.12 -5.91 6.71
N TYR A 124 -10.30 -7.19 6.39
CA TYR A 124 -11.02 -7.63 5.19
C TYR A 124 -12.48 -7.18 5.21
N HIS A 125 -13.18 -7.32 6.33
CA HIS A 125 -14.55 -6.87 6.48
C HIS A 125 -14.68 -5.36 6.30
N GLN A 126 -13.78 -4.56 6.85
CA GLN A 126 -13.74 -3.11 6.66
C GLN A 126 -13.53 -2.75 5.18
N MET A 127 -12.61 -3.42 4.48
CA MET A 127 -12.35 -3.17 3.06
C MET A 127 -13.52 -3.56 2.18
N VAL A 128 -14.14 -4.71 2.40
CA VAL A 128 -15.33 -5.15 1.67
C VAL A 128 -16.48 -4.18 1.89
N SER A 129 -16.72 -3.75 3.13
CA SER A 129 -17.75 -2.76 3.45
C SER A 129 -17.50 -1.42 2.76
N HIS A 130 -16.24 -0.99 2.67
CA HIS A 130 -15.87 0.24 1.96
C HIS A 130 -16.09 0.15 0.45
N LEU A 131 -15.85 -1.02 -0.13
CA LEU A 131 -16.08 -1.29 -1.55
C LEU A 131 -17.53 -1.61 -1.90
N ASP A 132 -18.37 -1.96 -0.94
CA ASP A 132 -19.79 -2.24 -1.16
C ASP A 132 -20.59 -0.94 -1.31
N SER A 133 -20.43 -0.27 -2.44
CA SER A 133 -20.98 1.04 -2.73
C SER A 133 -21.44 1.14 -4.18
N GLU A 134 -22.48 1.92 -4.41
CA GLU A 134 -22.94 2.28 -5.77
C GLU A 134 -22.02 3.31 -6.46
N LYS A 135 -21.05 3.88 -5.72
CA LYS A 135 -20.09 4.82 -6.30
C LYS A 135 -19.17 4.13 -7.30
N PRO A 136 -18.77 4.83 -8.36
CA PRO A 136 -17.76 4.32 -9.28
C PRO A 136 -16.45 3.97 -8.54
N LEU A 137 -15.80 2.89 -8.97
CA LEU A 137 -14.55 2.43 -8.34
C LEU A 137 -13.49 3.54 -8.27
N ILE A 138 -13.44 4.41 -9.28
CA ILE A 138 -12.48 5.54 -9.31
C ILE A 138 -12.63 6.50 -8.12
N GLU A 139 -13.83 6.63 -7.55
CA GLU A 139 -14.09 7.52 -6.41
C GLU A 139 -13.71 6.87 -5.07
N ILE A 140 -13.62 5.54 -5.05
CA ILE A 140 -13.32 4.74 -3.85
C ILE A 140 -11.82 4.48 -3.73
N LEU A 141 -11.11 4.36 -4.86
CA LEU A 141 -9.66 4.15 -4.84
C LEU A 141 -8.98 5.30 -4.11
N PRO A 142 -8.05 4.99 -3.17
CA PRO A 142 -7.31 6.01 -2.45
C PRO A 142 -6.59 6.91 -3.44
N PHE A 143 -6.52 8.18 -3.10
CA PHE A 143 -5.77 9.15 -3.89
C PHE A 143 -4.66 9.74 -3.04
N TYR A 144 -4.66 11.01 -2.81
CA TYR A 144 -3.72 11.66 -1.91
C TYR A 144 -4.38 11.82 -0.53
N LEU A 145 -3.86 11.11 0.47
CA LEU A 145 -4.36 11.13 1.84
C LEU A 145 -3.42 11.97 2.70
N ASP A 146 -3.73 13.26 2.90
CA ASP A 146 -2.88 14.21 3.64
C ASP A 146 -2.78 13.90 5.13
N GLU A 147 -3.70 13.15 5.67
CA GLU A 147 -3.67 12.67 7.07
C GLU A 147 -2.56 11.64 7.32
N LEU A 148 -2.13 10.93 6.28
CA LEU A 148 -1.07 9.92 6.42
C LEU A 148 0.32 10.56 6.57
N PRO A 149 1.23 9.94 7.33
CA PRO A 149 2.64 10.31 7.35
C PRO A 149 3.25 10.34 5.95
N TYR A 150 4.22 11.20 5.73
CA TYR A 150 4.74 11.55 4.41
C TYR A 150 5.04 10.34 3.50
N TYR A 151 5.80 9.35 3.98
CA TYR A 151 6.17 8.20 3.13
C TYR A 151 4.99 7.26 2.85
N ARG A 152 4.09 7.07 3.81
CA ARG A 152 2.86 6.30 3.62
C ARG A 152 1.95 6.97 2.59
N ARG A 153 1.81 8.28 2.66
CA ARG A 153 1.05 9.09 1.71
C ARG A 153 1.61 9.00 0.29
N MET A 154 2.93 9.05 0.14
CA MET A 154 3.58 8.88 -1.17
C MET A 154 3.36 7.48 -1.74
N ALA A 155 3.50 6.43 -0.93
CA ALA A 155 3.24 5.05 -1.34
C ALA A 155 1.77 4.82 -1.71
N ALA A 156 0.82 5.37 -0.95
CA ALA A 156 -0.61 5.34 -1.27
C ALA A 156 -0.92 6.03 -2.61
N THR A 157 -0.26 7.16 -2.91
CA THR A 157 -0.40 7.84 -4.19
C THR A 157 0.12 6.99 -5.36
N GLY A 158 1.26 6.32 -5.18
CA GLY A 158 1.81 5.39 -6.17
C GLY A 158 0.87 4.21 -6.43
N LEU A 159 0.37 3.58 -5.37
CA LEU A 159 -0.63 2.52 -5.45
C LEU A 159 -1.89 2.98 -6.20
N ALA A 160 -2.45 4.14 -5.84
CA ALA A 160 -3.66 4.66 -6.48
C ALA A 160 -3.48 4.87 -7.99
N ARG A 161 -2.30 5.32 -8.42
CA ARG A 161 -1.98 5.47 -9.85
C ARG A 161 -1.91 4.12 -10.55
N SER A 162 -1.22 3.16 -9.97
CA SER A 162 -1.11 1.80 -10.49
C SER A 162 -2.50 1.17 -10.64
N MET A 163 -3.31 1.22 -9.59
CA MET A 163 -4.66 0.66 -9.59
C MET A 163 -5.58 1.34 -10.62
N ARG A 164 -5.52 2.67 -10.73
CA ARG A 164 -6.30 3.41 -11.73
C ARG A 164 -5.93 3.01 -13.15
N TYR A 165 -4.66 2.84 -13.43
CA TYR A 165 -4.21 2.35 -14.73
C TYR A 165 -4.72 0.93 -14.97
N SER A 166 -4.46 0.00 -14.09
CA SER A 166 -4.80 -1.42 -14.25
C SER A 166 -6.31 -1.67 -14.33
N PHE A 167 -7.12 -0.99 -13.51
CA PHE A 167 -8.58 -1.06 -13.58
C PHE A 167 -9.13 -0.31 -14.79
N GLY A 168 -8.45 0.74 -15.26
CA GLY A 168 -8.79 1.47 -16.49
C GLY A 168 -8.67 0.61 -17.72
N GLU A 169 -7.58 -0.13 -17.85
CA GLU A 169 -7.37 -1.10 -18.94
C GLU A 169 -8.47 -2.17 -19.01
N GLN A 170 -9.11 -2.49 -17.89
CA GLN A 170 -10.22 -3.44 -17.82
C GLN A 170 -11.60 -2.77 -17.87
N ALA A 171 -11.66 -1.46 -18.11
CA ALA A 171 -12.90 -0.67 -18.12
C ALA A 171 -13.74 -0.80 -16.81
N LEU A 172 -13.08 -0.99 -15.66
CA LEU A 172 -13.73 -1.17 -14.37
C LEU A 172 -13.89 0.14 -13.57
N LEU A 173 -13.10 1.16 -13.87
CA LEU A 173 -13.04 2.40 -13.07
C LEU A 173 -14.39 3.11 -12.91
N HIS A 174 -15.20 3.10 -13.93
CA HIS A 174 -16.50 3.79 -13.95
C HIS A 174 -17.68 2.88 -13.60
N LYS A 175 -17.41 1.61 -13.29
CA LYS A 175 -18.45 0.70 -12.82
C LYS A 175 -18.70 0.91 -11.32
N PRO A 176 -19.93 0.74 -10.83
CA PRO A 176 -20.20 0.71 -9.39
C PRO A 176 -19.33 -0.33 -8.70
N SER A 177 -18.74 0.03 -7.57
CA SER A 177 -17.74 -0.83 -6.91
C SER A 177 -18.35 -2.12 -6.36
N ASN A 178 -19.62 -2.08 -5.89
CA ASN A 178 -20.35 -3.28 -5.49
C ASN A 178 -20.55 -4.28 -6.64
N ASN A 179 -20.76 -3.82 -7.87
CA ASN A 179 -20.88 -4.69 -9.05
C ASN A 179 -19.53 -5.35 -9.37
N VAL A 180 -18.44 -4.61 -9.25
CA VAL A 180 -17.09 -5.15 -9.46
C VAL A 180 -16.76 -6.18 -8.38
N LEU A 181 -17.06 -5.88 -7.11
CA LEU A 181 -16.88 -6.79 -5.99
C LEU A 181 -17.72 -8.07 -6.13
N SER A 182 -18.98 -7.97 -6.57
CA SER A 182 -19.85 -9.12 -6.78
C SER A 182 -19.32 -10.06 -7.87
N SER A 183 -18.68 -9.52 -8.89
CA SER A 183 -18.07 -10.34 -9.95
C SER A 183 -16.90 -11.20 -9.45
N LEU A 184 -16.24 -10.80 -8.35
CA LEU A 184 -15.16 -11.58 -7.74
C LEU A 184 -15.67 -12.77 -6.91
N ARG A 185 -16.88 -12.67 -6.34
CA ARG A 185 -17.49 -13.74 -5.54
C ARG A 185 -18.05 -14.88 -6.40
N LEU A 186 -18.18 -14.66 -7.69
CA LEU A 186 -18.74 -15.63 -8.64
C LEU A 186 -17.67 -16.34 -9.49
N ALA A 187 -16.40 -15.95 -9.35
CA ALA A 187 -15.25 -16.55 -10.03
C ALA A 187 -14.41 -17.40 -9.06
#